data_c2215c55fdc3ac8d83487199f96f5631
#
_entry.id   c2215c55fdc3ac8d83487199f96f5631
#
_cell.length_a   1.000
_cell.length_b   1.000
_cell.length_c   1.000
_cell.angle_alpha   90.00
_cell.angle_beta   90.00
_cell.angle_gamma   90.00
#
_symmetry.space_group_name_H-M   'P 1'
#
loop_
_entity.id
_entity.type
_entity.pdbx_description
1 polymer ?
#
loop_
_entity_poly.entity_id
_entity_poly.type
_entity_poly.pdbx_seq_one_letter_code
_entity_poly.pdbx_strand_id
1 'polypeptide(L)'
;MIHVTSAIVIAEDELSFDFIRSSGPGGQNVNKVATAVQLRFDVLHSPSLPDDVRIRLVRLAGKRLTSEGVLVITARRHRTQQQNRDDALERLVEMIRLAAVPPKKRRKTRPTAASKQRRLEEKRRKSKVKRMRSRLSSADE
;
A
#
# COMPACT_ATOMS: atom_id res chain seq x y z
N MET A 1 7.79 -2.11 24.94
CA MET A 1 8.71 -2.30 23.80
C MET A 1 8.17 -3.34 22.83
N ILE A 2 8.12 -3.05 21.54
CA ILE A 2 7.53 -3.90 20.50
C ILE A 2 8.66 -4.47 19.64
N HIS A 3 8.89 -5.77 19.74
CA HIS A 3 9.88 -6.48 18.93
C HIS A 3 9.35 -6.76 17.53
N VAL A 4 9.95 -6.14 16.52
CA VAL A 4 9.57 -6.34 15.11
C VAL A 4 10.47 -7.40 14.47
N THR A 5 11.78 -7.23 14.60
CA THR A 5 12.82 -8.18 14.15
C THR A 5 13.92 -8.23 15.23
N SER A 6 14.90 -9.11 15.07
CA SER A 6 16.07 -9.14 15.96
C SER A 6 16.85 -7.82 16.01
N ALA A 7 16.75 -6.99 14.97
CA ALA A 7 17.48 -5.72 14.83
C ALA A 7 16.59 -4.47 15.02
N ILE A 8 15.27 -4.61 15.04
CA ILE A 8 14.34 -3.49 15.12
C ILE A 8 13.39 -3.69 16.28
N VAL A 9 13.49 -2.81 17.27
CA VAL A 9 12.60 -2.76 18.44
C VAL A 9 12.05 -1.34 18.55
N ILE A 10 10.73 -1.19 18.54
CA ILE A 10 10.05 0.10 18.64
C ILE A 10 9.68 0.36 20.09
N ALA A 11 9.96 1.56 20.57
CA ALA A 11 9.54 1.98 21.89
C ALA A 11 8.03 2.35 21.86
N GLU A 12 7.33 2.10 22.95
CA GLU A 12 5.88 2.34 23.02
C GLU A 12 5.53 3.84 23.03
N ASP A 13 6.44 4.68 23.46
CA ASP A 13 6.34 6.14 23.44
C ASP A 13 6.42 6.74 22.02
N GLU A 14 6.95 6.00 21.05
CA GLU A 14 6.89 6.39 19.62
C GLU A 14 5.49 6.19 19.00
N LEU A 15 4.56 5.53 19.71
CA LEU A 15 3.23 5.22 19.23
C LEU A 15 2.18 6.03 19.97
N SER A 16 1.28 6.64 19.23
CA SER A 16 0.08 7.25 19.80
C SER A 16 -1.18 6.56 19.31
N PHE A 17 -2.17 6.45 20.20
CA PHE A 17 -3.44 5.78 19.93
C PHE A 17 -4.59 6.75 20.17
N ASP A 18 -5.37 7.00 19.14
CA ASP A 18 -6.62 7.75 19.23
C ASP A 18 -7.81 6.78 19.13
N PHE A 19 -8.78 6.95 20.01
CA PHE A 19 -10.00 6.16 20.02
C PHE A 19 -11.12 6.93 19.33
N ILE A 20 -11.55 6.41 18.18
CA ILE A 20 -12.55 7.06 17.35
C ILE A 20 -13.84 6.24 17.30
N ARG A 21 -14.96 6.94 17.13
CA ARG A 21 -16.24 6.26 16.90
C ARG A 21 -16.20 5.58 15.54
N SER A 22 -16.58 4.31 15.49
CA SER A 22 -16.72 3.61 14.22
C SER A 22 -17.88 4.21 13.44
N SER A 23 -17.61 4.77 12.27
CA SER A 23 -18.65 5.19 11.33
C SER A 23 -19.12 3.98 10.53
N GLY A 24 -20.42 3.69 10.53
CA GLY A 24 -21.04 2.63 9.73
C GLY A 24 -22.55 2.58 9.92
N PRO A 25 -23.30 2.01 8.95
CA PRO A 25 -24.71 1.73 9.09
C PRO A 25 -24.88 0.57 10.08
N GLY A 26 -25.07 0.87 11.35
CA GLY A 26 -25.23 -0.13 12.41
C GLY A 26 -26.06 0.45 13.56
N GLY A 27 -26.81 -0.45 14.23
CA GLY A 27 -27.76 -0.09 15.27
C GLY A 27 -27.19 0.68 16.46
N GLN A 28 -28.01 0.90 17.49
CA GLN A 28 -27.76 1.83 18.62
C GLN A 28 -26.39 1.71 19.32
N ASN A 29 -25.73 0.52 19.28
CA ASN A 29 -24.41 0.33 19.91
C ASN A 29 -23.24 0.96 19.12
N VAL A 30 -23.36 1.13 17.80
CA VAL A 30 -22.28 1.71 16.96
C VAL A 30 -22.06 3.19 17.27
N ASN A 31 -23.10 3.90 17.68
CA ASN A 31 -23.03 5.34 17.96
C ASN A 31 -22.61 5.69 19.40
N LYS A 32 -22.56 4.71 20.31
CA LYS A 32 -22.27 4.94 21.74
C LYS A 32 -20.86 4.54 22.17
N VAL A 33 -20.16 3.69 21.43
CA VAL A 33 -18.87 3.15 21.87
C VAL A 33 -17.77 3.43 20.82
N ALA A 34 -16.73 4.16 21.24
CA ALA A 34 -15.54 4.42 20.43
C ALA A 34 -14.63 3.18 20.42
N THR A 35 -14.98 2.15 19.65
CA THR A 35 -14.21 0.90 19.56
C THR A 35 -13.13 0.93 18.48
N ALA A 36 -13.23 1.83 17.51
CA ALA A 36 -12.21 1.97 16.49
C ALA A 36 -10.95 2.66 17.03
N VAL A 37 -9.81 2.16 16.65
CA VAL A 37 -8.49 2.64 17.08
C VAL A 37 -7.74 3.19 15.89
N GLN A 38 -7.18 4.36 16.03
CA GLN A 38 -6.25 4.99 15.10
C GLN A 38 -4.86 5.01 15.73
N LEU A 39 -3.95 4.22 15.22
CA LEU A 39 -2.54 4.21 15.60
C LEU A 39 -1.79 5.19 14.72
N ARG A 40 -0.95 6.02 15.34
CA ARG A 40 -0.05 6.96 14.67
C ARG A 40 1.38 6.65 15.05
N PHE A 41 2.26 6.61 14.05
CA PHE A 41 3.68 6.35 14.21
C PHE A 41 4.48 7.33 13.33
N ASP A 42 5.36 8.11 13.94
CA ASP A 42 6.23 9.03 13.21
C ASP A 42 7.39 8.26 12.57
N VAL A 43 7.25 7.98 11.29
CA VAL A 43 8.24 7.21 10.52
C VAL A 43 9.50 8.02 10.25
N LEU A 44 9.38 9.33 10.03
CA LEU A 44 10.51 10.17 9.65
C LEU A 44 11.47 10.42 10.83
N HIS A 45 10.95 10.60 12.02
CA HIS A 45 11.72 10.98 13.21
C HIS A 45 11.97 9.80 14.17
N SER A 46 11.48 8.60 13.87
CA SER A 46 11.67 7.43 14.72
C SER A 46 13.17 7.08 14.86
N PRO A 47 13.72 7.04 16.07
CA PRO A 47 15.08 6.60 16.31
C PRO A 47 15.24 5.08 16.17
N SER A 48 14.14 4.34 16.29
CA SER A 48 14.11 2.87 16.21
C SER A 48 14.25 2.31 14.80
N LEU A 49 14.08 3.16 13.77
CA LEU A 49 14.13 2.73 12.36
C LEU A 49 15.47 3.07 11.70
N PRO A 50 16.20 2.08 11.14
CA PRO A 50 17.31 2.33 10.22
C PRO A 50 16.87 3.11 8.97
N ASP A 51 17.73 3.96 8.42
CA ASP A 51 17.39 4.85 7.31
C ASP A 51 16.91 4.13 6.05
N ASP A 52 17.51 2.99 5.72
CA ASP A 52 17.13 2.17 4.59
C ASP A 52 15.74 1.52 4.78
N VAL A 53 15.39 1.13 6.01
CA VAL A 53 14.07 0.61 6.37
C VAL A 53 13.04 1.73 6.34
N ARG A 54 13.39 2.92 6.85
CA ARG A 54 12.54 4.13 6.82
C ARG A 54 12.13 4.48 5.40
N ILE A 55 13.07 4.55 4.46
CA ILE A 55 12.80 4.85 3.05
C ILE A 55 11.85 3.82 2.43
N ARG A 56 12.06 2.52 2.74
CA ARG A 56 11.19 1.46 2.23
C ARG A 56 9.80 1.51 2.86
N LEU A 57 9.70 1.80 4.16
CA LEU A 57 8.44 1.91 4.87
C LEU A 57 7.59 3.07 4.34
N VAL A 58 8.17 4.23 4.08
CA VAL A 58 7.51 5.37 3.43
C VAL A 58 6.86 4.96 2.10
N ARG A 59 7.58 4.20 1.27
CA ARG A 59 7.05 3.70 -0.01
C ARG A 59 5.91 2.69 0.17
N LEU A 60 6.02 1.80 1.16
CA LEU A 60 4.99 0.80 1.47
C LEU A 60 3.73 1.43 2.09
N ALA A 61 3.91 2.44 2.91
CA ALA A 61 2.81 3.15 3.56
C ALA A 61 1.88 3.84 2.54
N GLY A 62 2.42 4.42 1.48
CA GLY A 62 1.66 5.08 0.42
C GLY A 62 0.70 6.13 1.00
N LYS A 63 -0.60 5.99 0.70
CA LYS A 63 -1.66 6.93 1.15
C LYS A 63 -1.91 6.95 2.68
N ARG A 64 -1.33 6.01 3.42
CA ARG A 64 -1.44 5.97 4.90
C ARG A 64 -0.45 6.89 5.59
N LEU A 65 0.52 7.43 4.85
CA LEU A 65 1.50 8.39 5.36
C LEU A 65 0.96 9.81 5.17
N THR A 66 1.00 10.61 6.22
CA THR A 66 0.66 12.03 6.16
C THR A 66 1.78 12.82 5.48
N SER A 67 1.51 14.09 5.12
CA SER A 67 2.53 15.02 4.61
C SER A 67 3.69 15.26 5.60
N GLU A 68 3.43 15.09 6.89
CA GLU A 68 4.40 15.24 7.97
C GLU A 68 5.24 13.97 8.22
N GLY A 69 4.95 12.88 7.49
CA GLY A 69 5.68 11.62 7.65
C GLY A 69 5.17 10.71 8.76
N VAL A 70 3.97 10.97 9.27
CA VAL A 70 3.30 10.12 10.26
C VAL A 70 2.47 9.04 9.56
N LEU A 71 2.76 7.78 9.88
CA LEU A 71 1.98 6.64 9.43
C LEU A 71 0.72 6.49 10.28
N VAL A 72 -0.44 6.47 9.64
CA VAL A 72 -1.74 6.34 10.28
C VAL A 72 -2.38 5.01 9.91
N ILE A 73 -2.67 4.17 10.92
CA ILE A 73 -3.33 2.88 10.77
C ILE A 73 -4.62 2.88 11.54
N THR A 74 -5.75 2.73 10.84
CA THR A 74 -7.07 2.64 11.46
C THR A 74 -7.53 1.19 11.54
N ALA A 75 -7.82 0.70 12.75
CA ALA A 75 -8.37 -0.62 13.03
C ALA A 75 -9.77 -0.50 13.61
N ARG A 76 -10.75 -1.14 12.95
CA ARG A 76 -12.17 -1.14 13.33
C ARG A 76 -12.85 -2.48 13.07
N ARG A 77 -12.04 -3.52 12.93
CA ARG A 77 -12.51 -4.85 12.51
C ARG A 77 -13.17 -5.61 13.66
N HIS A 78 -12.68 -5.39 14.86
CA HIS A 78 -13.09 -6.13 16.05
C HIS A 78 -14.13 -5.37 16.86
N ARG A 79 -14.85 -6.11 17.73
CA ARG A 79 -15.89 -5.56 18.59
C ARG A 79 -15.33 -4.80 19.78
N THR A 80 -14.14 -5.13 20.23
CA THR A 80 -13.52 -4.50 21.41
C THR A 80 -12.40 -3.55 21.00
N GLN A 81 -12.20 -2.52 21.79
CA GLN A 81 -11.14 -1.53 21.63
C GLN A 81 -9.75 -2.17 21.73
N GLN A 82 -9.57 -3.09 22.69
CA GLN A 82 -8.31 -3.79 22.88
C GLN A 82 -7.93 -4.62 21.67
N GLN A 83 -8.86 -5.40 21.11
CA GLN A 83 -8.61 -6.20 19.91
C GLN A 83 -8.28 -5.33 18.68
N ASN A 84 -8.91 -4.15 18.55
CA ASN A 84 -8.57 -3.22 17.47
C ASN A 84 -7.19 -2.57 17.69
N ARG A 85 -6.78 -2.33 18.92
CA ARG A 85 -5.43 -1.87 19.24
C ARG A 85 -4.39 -2.91 18.85
N ASP A 86 -4.62 -4.16 19.20
CA ASP A 86 -3.73 -5.27 18.88
C ASP A 86 -3.65 -5.48 17.35
N ASP A 87 -4.77 -5.42 16.62
CA ASP A 87 -4.83 -5.47 15.15
C ASP A 87 -4.05 -4.31 14.50
N ALA A 88 -4.13 -3.10 15.04
CA ALA A 88 -3.37 -1.96 14.54
C ALA A 88 -1.86 -2.16 14.74
N LEU A 89 -1.45 -2.67 15.89
CA LEU A 89 -0.05 -3.00 16.20
C LEU A 89 0.48 -4.11 15.29
N GLU A 90 -0.28 -5.17 15.11
CA GLU A 90 0.11 -6.29 14.23
C GLU A 90 0.33 -5.81 12.80
N ARG A 91 -0.56 -4.97 12.26
CA ARG A 91 -0.39 -4.37 10.93
C ARG A 91 0.84 -3.47 10.83
N LEU A 92 1.16 -2.70 11.86
CA LEU A 92 2.38 -1.89 11.90
C LEU A 92 3.61 -2.79 11.86
N VAL A 93 3.66 -3.80 12.72
CA VAL A 93 4.76 -4.77 12.79
C VAL A 93 4.97 -5.47 11.46
N GLU A 94 3.89 -5.93 10.81
CA GLU A 94 3.96 -6.57 9.50
C GLU A 94 4.53 -5.63 8.43
N MET A 95 4.06 -4.38 8.39
CA MET A 95 4.59 -3.37 7.44
C MET A 95 6.08 -3.11 7.64
N ILE A 96 6.54 -3.03 8.89
CA ILE A 96 7.96 -2.80 9.18
C ILE A 96 8.78 -4.05 8.85
N ARG A 97 8.27 -5.27 9.12
CA ARG A 97 8.92 -6.52 8.69
C ARG A 97 9.11 -6.58 7.18
N LEU A 98 8.08 -6.21 6.41
CA LEU A 98 8.17 -6.12 4.95
C LEU A 98 9.19 -5.07 4.49
N ALA A 99 9.25 -3.93 5.18
CA ALA A 99 10.23 -2.88 4.91
C ALA A 99 11.66 -3.29 5.27
N ALA A 100 11.84 -4.13 6.30
CA ALA A 100 13.14 -4.62 6.74
C ALA A 100 13.82 -5.51 5.68
N VAL A 101 13.02 -6.22 4.86
CA VAL A 101 13.56 -7.08 3.80
C VAL A 101 13.85 -6.25 2.54
N PRO A 102 15.12 -6.14 2.09
CA PRO A 102 15.45 -5.42 0.87
C PRO A 102 14.84 -6.13 -0.35
N PRO A 103 14.18 -5.40 -1.27
CA PRO A 103 13.57 -6.01 -2.43
C PRO A 103 14.63 -6.57 -3.39
N LYS A 104 14.40 -7.76 -3.91
CA LYS A 104 15.28 -8.37 -4.91
C LYS A 104 15.37 -7.48 -6.15
N LYS A 105 16.58 -7.11 -6.56
CA LYS A 105 16.82 -6.28 -7.75
C LYS A 105 16.25 -6.96 -9.00
N ARG A 106 15.29 -6.32 -9.65
CA ARG A 106 14.65 -6.84 -10.85
C ARG A 106 15.60 -6.71 -12.04
N ARG A 107 15.96 -7.83 -12.66
CA ARG A 107 16.75 -7.83 -13.89
C ARG A 107 15.86 -7.47 -15.08
N LYS A 108 16.33 -6.59 -15.95
CA LYS A 108 15.63 -6.27 -17.20
C LYS A 108 15.60 -7.52 -18.10
N THR A 109 14.42 -7.92 -18.54
CA THR A 109 14.24 -9.00 -19.50
C THR A 109 14.15 -8.41 -20.91
N ARG A 110 14.71 -9.12 -21.90
CA ARG A 110 14.54 -8.77 -23.32
C ARG A 110 13.35 -9.54 -23.89
N PRO A 111 12.51 -8.92 -24.75
CA PRO A 111 11.45 -9.63 -25.44
C PRO A 111 12.04 -10.73 -26.33
N THR A 112 11.38 -11.90 -26.37
CA THR A 112 11.78 -13.00 -27.24
C THR A 112 11.58 -12.64 -28.72
N ALA A 113 12.29 -13.31 -29.62
CA ALA A 113 12.12 -13.12 -31.08
C ALA A 113 10.67 -13.37 -31.50
N ALA A 114 10.04 -14.44 -30.99
CA ALA A 114 8.64 -14.75 -31.24
C ALA A 114 7.67 -13.65 -30.77
N SER A 115 7.94 -13.02 -29.62
CA SER A 115 7.14 -11.89 -29.13
C SER A 115 7.24 -10.65 -30.05
N LYS A 116 8.46 -10.36 -30.53
CA LYS A 116 8.69 -9.26 -31.49
C LYS A 116 7.94 -9.51 -32.81
N GLN A 117 8.00 -10.75 -33.32
CA GLN A 117 7.34 -11.14 -34.55
C GLN A 117 5.82 -11.02 -34.43
N ARG A 118 5.20 -11.58 -33.38
CA ARG A 118 3.76 -11.44 -33.11
C ARG A 118 3.33 -9.97 -33.06
N ARG A 119 4.09 -9.11 -32.38
CA ARG A 119 3.82 -7.67 -32.32
C ARG A 119 3.85 -7.00 -33.69
N LEU A 120 4.81 -7.39 -34.55
CA LEU A 120 4.91 -6.88 -35.92
C LEU A 120 3.74 -7.34 -36.79
N GLU A 121 3.35 -8.61 -36.69
CA GLU A 121 2.20 -9.18 -37.39
C GLU A 121 0.88 -8.49 -36.99
N GLU A 122 0.65 -8.31 -35.70
CA GLU A 122 -0.51 -7.53 -35.21
C GLU A 122 -0.51 -6.09 -35.73
N LYS A 123 0.63 -5.42 -35.73
CA LYS A 123 0.76 -4.06 -36.26
C LYS A 123 0.44 -4.02 -37.76
N ARG A 124 0.95 -4.97 -38.55
CA ARG A 124 0.64 -5.10 -39.98
C ARG A 124 -0.83 -5.37 -40.21
N ARG A 125 -1.45 -6.28 -39.46
CA ARG A 125 -2.88 -6.58 -39.50
C ARG A 125 -3.73 -5.34 -39.22
N LYS A 126 -3.45 -4.61 -38.16
CA LYS A 126 -4.15 -3.35 -37.81
C LYS A 126 -3.98 -2.28 -38.87
N SER A 127 -2.79 -2.14 -39.47
CA SER A 127 -2.53 -1.21 -40.56
C SER A 127 -3.34 -1.56 -41.83
N LYS A 128 -3.44 -2.87 -42.17
CA LYS A 128 -4.24 -3.33 -43.30
C LYS A 128 -5.72 -3.01 -43.11
N VAL A 129 -6.26 -3.27 -41.91
CA VAL A 129 -7.66 -2.94 -41.58
C VAL A 129 -7.93 -1.43 -41.66
N LYS A 130 -7.02 -0.59 -41.16
CA LYS A 130 -7.15 0.88 -41.25
C LYS A 130 -7.17 1.34 -42.72
N ARG A 131 -6.29 0.81 -43.56
CA ARG A 131 -6.27 1.15 -44.99
C ARG A 131 -7.57 0.74 -45.74
N MET A 132 -8.13 -0.42 -45.38
CA MET A 132 -9.42 -0.81 -45.97
C MET A 132 -10.55 0.13 -45.59
N ARG A 133 -10.60 0.59 -44.32
CA ARG A 133 -11.62 1.55 -43.85
C ARG A 133 -11.52 2.91 -44.58
N SER A 134 -10.32 3.44 -44.80
CA SER A 134 -10.12 4.71 -45.50
C SER A 134 -10.50 4.64 -47.00
N ARG A 135 -10.34 3.46 -47.64
CA ARG A 135 -10.78 3.26 -49.04
C ARG A 135 -12.28 3.22 -49.19
N LEU A 136 -13.03 2.72 -48.18
CA LEU A 136 -14.48 2.71 -48.20
C LEU A 136 -15.08 4.12 -48.05
N SER A 137 -14.46 4.97 -47.22
CA SER A 137 -14.93 6.35 -47.04
C SER A 137 -14.66 7.28 -48.24
N SER A 138 -13.72 6.92 -49.10
CA SER A 138 -13.45 7.71 -50.34
C SER A 138 -14.18 7.19 -51.57
N ALA A 139 -15.00 6.15 -51.47
CA ALA A 139 -15.82 5.61 -52.55
C ALA A 139 -17.30 6.09 -52.49
N ASP A 140 -17.68 6.76 -51.40
CA ASP A 140 -19.04 7.29 -51.18
C ASP A 140 -19.14 8.82 -51.43
N GLU A 141 -18.10 9.47 -51.97
CA GLU A 141 -18.11 10.83 -52.52
C GLU A 141 -18.09 10.78 -54.05
#